data_5df9f63fc8eba7057995711b5dda5897
#
_entry.id   5df9f63fc8eba7057995711b5dda5897
#
_cell.length_a   1.000
_cell.length_b   1.000
_cell.length_c   1.000
_cell.angle_alpha   90.00
_cell.angle_beta   90.00
_cell.angle_gamma   90.00
#
_symmetry.space_group_name_H-M   'P 1'
#
loop_
_entity.id
_entity.type
_entity.pdbx_description
1 polymer ?
#
loop_
_entity_poly.entity_id
_entity_poly.type
_entity_poly.pdbx_seq_one_letter_code
_entity_poly.pdbx_strand_id
1 'polypeptide(L)'
;MRSTVECVTFCGYRMNSDKKLPVALIILDGWGYRKETKDNAIATADTPFFDSLLAEFPHTLLQASEESVGLPDGQMGNSEVGHITIGAGAIMDTDLVRISKAATGNEFLRNVAFGTLFSHVLKHDSVLHIKGLLSDGGIHSHTDHLSALLEAAKAAGLTKIAIHAFTDGRDTAPQSAASYLRDLEEVIDDLGIGFIATASGRFYAMDRDKNWDRIEKAERAIFHGDAGRTVRDRKPSEILSELYAEGVLDEHLEPVVFLDERGEAYSIRKNDGVLFFNFRSDRSRQLSARIVEHAKEKNLCFVTLTQYDETLPAIVAFPPQLPETTLGHEVANAGLRQTHVAETEKYAHSTYFLNGGRELPEDGEEDILVESRKDIRTHDEAPKMRAHEIADRAIDALERGTDFLFINFANADMVGHTGNVPKIIEAIECLDSELRRVIGKISAVGGIAIITADHGNAELNVDPDTGETHTAHTTNPVPFIVTAPGTVRAGGLADIAPTVLSILGLPVPSAMTGINLFSKNRK
;
A
#
# COMPACT_ATOMS: atom_id res chain seq x y z
N MET A 1 -1.88 -51.32 -7.43
CA MET A 1 -1.48 -51.14 -8.85
C MET A 1 -0.60 -49.90 -8.85
N ARG A 2 0.68 -50.04 -9.13
CA ARG A 2 1.63 -48.92 -9.15
C ARG A 2 1.46 -48.19 -10.48
N SER A 3 1.01 -46.94 -10.46
CA SER A 3 1.01 -46.09 -11.65
C SER A 3 2.45 -45.62 -11.89
N THR A 4 2.97 -45.96 -13.05
CA THR A 4 4.26 -45.48 -13.56
C THR A 4 4.14 -43.98 -13.85
N VAL A 5 4.81 -43.15 -13.06
CA VAL A 5 5.06 -41.74 -13.38
C VAL A 5 6.05 -41.75 -14.56
N GLU A 6 5.61 -41.30 -15.73
CA GLU A 6 6.52 -41.04 -16.84
C GLU A 6 7.39 -39.83 -16.50
N CYS A 7 8.67 -40.13 -16.28
CA CYS A 7 9.71 -39.14 -16.10
C CYS A 7 9.92 -38.42 -17.45
N VAL A 8 9.51 -37.16 -17.56
CA VAL A 8 9.80 -36.32 -18.73
C VAL A 8 11.27 -35.92 -18.67
N THR A 9 12.11 -36.64 -19.34
CA THR A 9 13.55 -36.35 -19.47
C THR A 9 13.72 -35.13 -20.36
N PHE A 10 14.18 -34.00 -19.81
CA PHE A 10 14.53 -32.79 -20.55
C PHE A 10 15.73 -33.08 -21.48
N CYS A 11 15.46 -33.30 -22.76
CA CYS A 11 16.46 -33.56 -23.79
C CYS A 11 17.16 -32.26 -24.19
N GLY A 12 18.50 -32.25 -24.18
CA GLY A 12 19.36 -31.11 -24.46
C GLY A 12 19.13 -30.49 -25.85
N TYR A 13 18.67 -29.23 -25.86
CA TYR A 13 18.56 -28.40 -27.06
C TYR A 13 19.88 -27.67 -27.34
N ARG A 14 20.37 -27.77 -28.59
CA ARG A 14 21.45 -26.93 -29.12
C ARG A 14 20.88 -25.51 -29.35
N MET A 15 21.43 -24.54 -28.65
CA MET A 15 21.06 -23.12 -28.79
C MET A 15 21.48 -22.60 -30.18
N ASN A 16 20.52 -22.05 -30.91
CA ASN A 16 20.77 -21.19 -32.06
C ASN A 16 21.09 -19.77 -31.49
N SER A 17 22.23 -19.20 -31.84
CA SER A 17 22.85 -18.06 -31.12
C SER A 17 22.17 -16.69 -31.24
N ASP A 18 21.04 -16.57 -31.97
CA ASP A 18 20.44 -15.26 -32.28
C ASP A 18 18.97 -15.09 -31.84
N LYS A 19 18.35 -16.09 -31.20
CA LYS A 19 16.97 -15.96 -30.72
C LYS A 19 16.99 -15.72 -29.21
N LYS A 20 16.54 -14.51 -28.77
CA LYS A 20 16.28 -14.24 -27.35
C LYS A 20 15.26 -15.26 -26.84
N LEU A 21 15.54 -15.85 -25.70
CA LEU A 21 14.64 -16.81 -25.07
C LEU A 21 13.58 -16.05 -24.27
N PRO A 22 12.29 -16.40 -24.37
CA PRO A 22 11.26 -15.72 -23.59
C PRO A 22 11.47 -15.98 -22.10
N VAL A 23 11.20 -14.95 -21.28
CA VAL A 23 11.17 -15.02 -19.83
C VAL A 23 9.75 -14.81 -19.36
N ALA A 24 9.27 -15.71 -18.50
CA ALA A 24 7.97 -15.56 -17.87
C ALA A 24 8.13 -15.31 -16.37
N LEU A 25 7.41 -14.32 -15.85
CA LEU A 25 7.22 -14.06 -14.43
C LEU A 25 5.79 -14.47 -14.06
N ILE A 26 5.65 -15.47 -13.23
CA ILE A 26 4.38 -16.05 -12.80
C ILE A 26 4.17 -15.71 -11.32
N ILE A 27 3.13 -14.95 -11.03
CA ILE A 27 2.69 -14.62 -9.69
C ILE A 27 1.54 -15.54 -9.29
N LEU A 28 1.75 -16.32 -8.24
CA LEU A 28 0.73 -17.08 -7.54
C LEU A 28 0.21 -16.21 -6.40
N ASP A 29 -0.71 -15.31 -6.70
CA ASP A 29 -1.19 -14.27 -5.79
C ASP A 29 -1.69 -14.88 -4.47
N GLY A 30 -1.17 -14.41 -3.33
CA GLY A 30 -1.52 -14.93 -2.02
C GLY A 30 -0.91 -16.29 -1.64
N TRP A 31 0.10 -16.79 -2.40
CA TRP A 31 0.76 -18.06 -2.12
C TRP A 31 1.97 -17.86 -1.20
N GLY A 32 1.71 -17.79 0.12
CA GLY A 32 2.76 -17.71 1.13
C GLY A 32 3.41 -19.05 1.44
N TYR A 33 4.46 -18.99 2.24
CA TYR A 33 5.15 -20.17 2.76
C TYR A 33 5.14 -20.22 4.27
N ARG A 34 4.62 -21.31 4.83
CA ARG A 34 4.69 -21.64 6.25
C ARG A 34 5.12 -23.10 6.42
N LYS A 35 6.00 -23.35 7.39
CA LYS A 35 6.54 -24.69 7.63
C LYS A 35 5.50 -25.66 8.21
N GLU A 36 4.59 -25.15 9.00
CA GLU A 36 3.52 -25.90 9.65
C GLU A 36 2.50 -26.34 8.59
N THR A 37 2.14 -27.62 8.62
CA THR A 37 1.13 -28.20 7.70
C THR A 37 -0.29 -28.10 8.28
N LYS A 38 -0.41 -27.97 9.59
CA LYS A 38 -1.71 -27.80 10.25
C LYS A 38 -2.29 -26.43 9.87
N ASP A 39 -3.56 -26.40 9.49
CA ASP A 39 -4.28 -25.17 9.10
C ASP A 39 -3.57 -24.40 7.96
N ASN A 40 -3.00 -25.15 7.01
CA ASN A 40 -2.25 -24.68 5.86
C ASN A 40 -2.78 -25.38 4.61
N ALA A 41 -3.63 -24.69 3.84
CA ALA A 41 -4.26 -25.26 2.66
C ALA A 41 -3.24 -25.58 1.55
N ILE A 42 -2.18 -24.78 1.40
CA ILE A 42 -1.12 -25.01 0.42
C ILE A 42 -0.37 -26.33 0.74
N ALA A 43 0.03 -26.52 2.01
CA ALA A 43 0.74 -27.72 2.42
C ALA A 43 -0.16 -28.97 2.46
N THR A 44 -1.49 -28.81 2.43
CA THR A 44 -2.47 -29.91 2.46
C THR A 44 -2.90 -30.31 1.05
N ALA A 45 -2.86 -29.42 0.08
CA ALA A 45 -3.24 -29.65 -1.31
C ALA A 45 -2.28 -30.65 -2.01
N ASP A 46 -2.80 -31.43 -2.97
CA ASP A 46 -1.99 -32.30 -3.83
C ASP A 46 -1.38 -31.49 -4.99
N THR A 47 -0.11 -31.08 -4.81
CA THR A 47 0.61 -30.21 -5.74
C THR A 47 1.85 -30.89 -6.35
N PRO A 48 1.71 -32.05 -7.01
CA PRO A 48 2.85 -32.84 -7.45
C PRO A 48 3.73 -32.13 -8.48
N PHE A 49 3.20 -31.17 -9.24
CA PHE A 49 4.01 -30.42 -10.20
C PHE A 49 4.82 -29.33 -9.50
N PHE A 50 4.21 -28.58 -8.61
CA PHE A 50 4.92 -27.57 -7.81
C PHE A 50 6.02 -28.21 -6.95
N ASP A 51 5.74 -29.36 -6.35
CA ASP A 51 6.73 -30.13 -5.60
C ASP A 51 7.91 -30.58 -6.49
N SER A 52 7.63 -30.98 -7.74
CA SER A 52 8.69 -31.33 -8.70
C SER A 52 9.55 -30.11 -9.07
N LEU A 53 8.97 -28.90 -9.16
CA LEU A 53 9.73 -27.68 -9.40
C LEU A 53 10.70 -27.38 -8.26
N LEU A 54 10.25 -27.53 -7.01
CA LEU A 54 11.10 -27.39 -5.84
C LEU A 54 12.22 -28.43 -5.77
N ALA A 55 11.95 -29.66 -6.24
CA ALA A 55 12.96 -30.74 -6.26
C ALA A 55 14.00 -30.55 -7.37
N GLU A 56 13.63 -30.01 -8.53
CA GLU A 56 14.46 -29.98 -9.74
C GLU A 56 15.19 -28.66 -9.96
N PHE A 57 14.63 -27.52 -9.48
CA PHE A 57 15.12 -26.19 -9.79
C PHE A 57 15.63 -25.43 -8.57
N PRO A 58 16.56 -24.48 -8.76
CA PRO A 58 17.00 -23.60 -7.69
C PRO A 58 15.83 -22.75 -7.19
N HIS A 59 15.64 -22.74 -5.88
CA HIS A 59 14.56 -22.03 -5.21
C HIS A 59 15.01 -21.43 -3.87
N THR A 60 14.28 -20.45 -3.40
CA THR A 60 14.46 -19.78 -2.11
C THR A 60 13.14 -19.17 -1.66
N LEU A 61 13.18 -18.41 -0.56
CA LEU A 61 12.07 -17.58 -0.08
C LEU A 61 12.40 -16.10 -0.20
N LEU A 62 11.39 -15.29 -0.50
CA LEU A 62 11.48 -13.83 -0.53
C LEU A 62 10.64 -13.23 0.60
N GLN A 63 11.12 -12.12 1.15
CA GLN A 63 10.32 -11.28 2.03
C GLN A 63 9.30 -10.50 1.20
N ALA A 64 8.03 -10.53 1.62
CA ALA A 64 6.90 -9.95 0.89
C ALA A 64 5.96 -9.12 1.78
N SER A 65 6.45 -8.66 2.93
CA SER A 65 5.69 -7.89 3.92
C SER A 65 6.59 -6.86 4.59
N GLU A 66 6.00 -6.03 5.44
CA GLU A 66 6.73 -5.10 6.31
C GLU A 66 7.64 -4.15 5.53
N GLU A 67 8.77 -3.74 6.10
CA GLU A 67 9.71 -2.82 5.47
C GLU A 67 10.26 -3.31 4.12
N SER A 68 10.23 -4.63 3.87
CA SER A 68 10.69 -5.19 2.58
C SER A 68 9.81 -4.81 1.38
N VAL A 69 8.63 -4.28 1.63
CA VAL A 69 7.70 -3.75 0.63
C VAL A 69 7.23 -2.32 0.95
N GLY A 70 7.93 -1.61 1.83
CA GLY A 70 7.65 -0.22 2.19
C GLY A 70 6.46 -0.03 3.14
N LEU A 71 6.10 -1.06 3.89
CA LEU A 71 5.07 -1.05 4.92
C LEU A 71 5.71 -0.93 6.33
N PRO A 72 4.96 -0.51 7.36
CA PRO A 72 5.42 -0.58 8.74
C PRO A 72 5.77 -2.00 9.18
N ASP A 73 6.63 -2.10 10.20
CA ASP A 73 6.96 -3.36 10.88
C ASP A 73 5.68 -4.04 11.40
N GLY A 74 5.61 -5.38 11.29
CA GLY A 74 4.44 -6.17 11.65
C GLY A 74 3.27 -6.10 10.67
N GLN A 75 3.31 -5.27 9.63
CA GLN A 75 2.22 -5.15 8.67
C GLN A 75 2.36 -6.17 7.52
N MET A 76 1.28 -6.93 7.28
CA MET A 76 1.18 -7.90 6.20
C MET A 76 1.27 -7.20 4.82
N GLY A 77 1.90 -7.88 3.84
CA GLY A 77 1.91 -7.45 2.45
C GLY A 77 0.52 -7.45 1.83
N ASN A 78 0.42 -6.82 0.67
CA ASN A 78 -0.79 -6.83 -0.15
C ASN A 78 -0.44 -6.70 -1.63
N SER A 79 -1.41 -6.95 -2.51
CA SER A 79 -1.16 -7.01 -3.95
C SER A 79 -0.70 -5.65 -4.52
N GLU A 80 -1.17 -4.50 -3.98
CA GLU A 80 -0.77 -3.19 -4.47
C GLU A 80 0.72 -2.95 -4.24
N VAL A 81 1.17 -3.00 -2.97
CA VAL A 81 2.59 -2.77 -2.64
C VAL A 81 3.49 -3.88 -3.18
N GLY A 82 3.01 -5.12 -3.23
CA GLY A 82 3.76 -6.25 -3.80
C GLY A 82 4.06 -6.03 -5.28
N HIS A 83 3.05 -5.73 -6.10
CA HIS A 83 3.24 -5.51 -7.54
C HIS A 83 4.01 -4.23 -7.86
N ILE A 84 3.80 -3.12 -7.10
CA ILE A 84 4.64 -1.92 -7.24
C ILE A 84 6.11 -2.27 -6.97
N THR A 85 6.40 -2.96 -5.87
CA THR A 85 7.78 -3.34 -5.49
C THR A 85 8.42 -4.26 -6.54
N ILE A 86 7.67 -5.25 -7.04
CA ILE A 86 8.12 -6.14 -8.13
C ILE A 86 8.43 -5.33 -9.39
N GLY A 87 7.51 -4.46 -9.81
CA GLY A 87 7.65 -3.68 -11.03
C GLY A 87 8.76 -2.63 -10.96
N ALA A 88 8.84 -1.90 -9.85
CA ALA A 88 9.85 -0.85 -9.63
C ALA A 88 11.27 -1.41 -9.46
N GLY A 89 11.41 -2.68 -9.06
CA GLY A 89 12.73 -3.23 -8.68
C GLY A 89 13.37 -2.49 -7.51
N ALA A 90 12.56 -1.85 -6.68
CA ALA A 90 12.96 -1.06 -5.53
C ALA A 90 11.85 -1.06 -4.48
N ILE A 91 12.20 -0.88 -3.23
CA ILE A 91 11.21 -0.70 -2.16
C ILE A 91 10.62 0.70 -2.30
N MET A 92 9.30 0.78 -2.42
CA MET A 92 8.55 2.04 -2.46
C MET A 92 7.85 2.22 -1.12
N ASP A 93 8.40 3.09 -0.28
CA ASP A 93 7.80 3.38 1.03
C ASP A 93 6.37 3.94 0.85
N THR A 94 5.41 3.40 1.60
CA THR A 94 4.07 3.98 1.70
C THR A 94 4.13 5.38 2.34
N ASP A 95 3.10 6.19 2.15
CA ASP A 95 3.07 7.54 2.71
C ASP A 95 3.30 7.55 4.23
N LEU A 96 2.74 6.58 4.97
CA LEU A 96 2.98 6.44 6.40
C LEU A 96 4.48 6.25 6.70
N VAL A 97 5.12 5.29 6.06
CA VAL A 97 6.54 4.97 6.32
C VAL A 97 7.45 6.11 5.89
N ARG A 98 7.22 6.66 4.69
CA ARG A 98 7.99 7.78 4.14
C ARG A 98 7.95 9.02 5.03
N ILE A 99 6.75 9.39 5.48
CA ILE A 99 6.55 10.58 6.31
C ILE A 99 7.11 10.34 7.72
N SER A 100 6.96 9.12 8.27
CA SER A 100 7.56 8.76 9.57
C SER A 100 9.10 8.81 9.52
N LYS A 101 9.72 8.32 8.46
CA LYS A 101 11.18 8.46 8.24
C LYS A 101 11.58 9.93 8.14
N ALA A 102 10.83 10.74 7.41
CA ALA A 102 11.08 12.18 7.29
C ALA A 102 10.93 12.92 8.63
N ALA A 103 9.95 12.52 9.46
CA ALA A 103 9.72 13.09 10.78
C ALA A 103 10.90 12.80 11.72
N THR A 104 11.33 11.54 11.80
CA THR A 104 12.47 11.14 12.65
C THR A 104 13.83 11.64 12.12
N GLY A 105 13.97 11.82 10.80
CA GLY A 105 15.17 12.30 10.12
C GLY A 105 15.37 13.82 10.14
N ASN A 106 14.53 14.59 10.82
CA ASN A 106 14.50 16.06 10.80
C ASN A 106 14.27 16.67 9.39
N GLU A 107 13.70 15.93 8.47
CA GLU A 107 13.43 16.40 7.11
C GLU A 107 12.30 17.43 7.06
N PHE A 108 11.40 17.42 8.04
CA PHE A 108 10.32 18.41 8.15
C PHE A 108 10.86 19.85 8.20
N LEU A 109 11.99 20.08 8.85
CA LEU A 109 12.68 21.40 8.87
C LEU A 109 13.20 21.82 7.49
N ARG A 110 13.49 20.87 6.62
CA ARG A 110 14.04 21.12 5.27
C ARG A 110 12.97 21.06 4.18
N ASN A 111 11.77 20.64 4.53
CA ASN A 111 10.68 20.52 3.57
C ASN A 111 10.26 21.91 3.06
N VAL A 112 10.31 22.09 1.74
CA VAL A 112 10.06 23.37 1.08
C VAL A 112 8.62 23.88 1.33
N ALA A 113 7.64 22.98 1.39
CA ALA A 113 6.23 23.34 1.64
C ALA A 113 6.05 23.87 3.06
N PHE A 114 6.65 23.20 4.06
CA PHE A 114 6.62 23.69 5.45
C PHE A 114 7.40 25.00 5.60
N GLY A 115 8.58 25.11 4.97
CA GLY A 115 9.34 26.36 4.94
C GLY A 115 8.55 27.53 4.36
N THR A 116 7.79 27.28 3.29
CA THR A 116 6.90 28.30 2.67
C THR A 116 5.77 28.70 3.62
N LEU A 117 5.12 27.71 4.24
CA LEU A 117 4.04 27.93 5.21
C LEU A 117 4.53 28.72 6.43
N PHE A 118 5.63 28.30 7.05
CA PHE A 118 6.20 28.95 8.23
C PHE A 118 6.65 30.38 7.93
N SER A 119 7.29 30.59 6.78
CA SER A 119 7.68 31.92 6.33
C SER A 119 6.47 32.85 6.11
N HIS A 120 5.38 32.32 5.58
CA HIS A 120 4.13 33.07 5.41
C HIS A 120 3.57 33.53 6.76
N VAL A 121 3.47 32.61 7.73
CA VAL A 121 2.96 32.89 9.08
C VAL A 121 3.83 33.91 9.80
N LEU A 122 5.15 33.75 9.77
CA LEU A 122 6.11 34.70 10.39
C LEU A 122 6.04 36.08 9.75
N LYS A 123 5.98 36.16 8.42
CA LYS A 123 5.88 37.43 7.68
C LYS A 123 4.66 38.25 8.06
N HIS A 124 3.57 37.59 8.36
CA HIS A 124 2.29 38.24 8.67
C HIS A 124 2.00 38.34 10.17
N ASP A 125 2.89 37.82 11.02
CA ASP A 125 2.66 37.70 12.48
C ASP A 125 1.30 37.04 12.81
N SER A 126 0.94 36.02 12.01
CA SER A 126 -0.35 35.33 12.01
C SER A 126 -0.31 34.01 12.77
N VAL A 127 -1.36 33.21 12.68
CA VAL A 127 -1.50 31.93 13.36
C VAL A 127 -1.26 30.80 12.36
N LEU A 128 -0.56 29.75 12.78
CA LEU A 128 -0.51 28.46 12.08
C LEU A 128 -1.63 27.56 12.63
N HIS A 129 -2.55 27.17 11.76
CA HIS A 129 -3.61 26.22 12.06
C HIS A 129 -3.22 24.83 11.56
N ILE A 130 -2.99 23.87 12.46
CA ILE A 130 -2.71 22.47 12.14
C ILE A 130 -3.97 21.66 12.42
N LYS A 131 -4.44 20.88 11.43
CA LYS A 131 -5.64 20.08 11.57
C LYS A 131 -5.45 18.68 11.01
N GLY A 132 -6.16 17.71 11.57
CA GLY A 132 -6.14 16.33 11.12
C GLY A 132 -6.58 15.36 12.20
N LEU A 133 -6.57 14.07 11.84
CA LEU A 133 -6.99 12.99 12.72
C LEU A 133 -5.90 12.73 13.78
N LEU A 134 -6.27 12.88 15.04
CA LEU A 134 -5.40 12.60 16.19
C LEU A 134 -5.52 11.11 16.53
N SER A 135 -4.67 10.30 15.94
CA SER A 135 -4.72 8.83 15.98
C SER A 135 -3.33 8.23 15.75
N ASP A 136 -3.05 7.12 16.39
CA ASP A 136 -1.87 6.27 16.14
C ASP A 136 -2.19 5.07 15.24
N GLY A 137 -3.44 4.93 14.78
CA GLY A 137 -3.89 3.83 13.94
C GLY A 137 -3.22 3.74 12.56
N GLY A 138 -2.51 4.80 12.12
CA GLY A 138 -1.69 4.77 10.90
C GLY A 138 -2.46 4.61 9.57
N ILE A 139 -3.78 4.83 9.56
CA ILE A 139 -4.62 4.68 8.36
C ILE A 139 -4.78 6.00 7.61
N HIS A 140 -5.01 7.10 8.31
CA HIS A 140 -5.22 8.42 7.73
C HIS A 140 -4.16 9.44 8.14
N SER A 141 -3.58 9.26 9.32
CA SER A 141 -2.62 10.14 9.96
C SER A 141 -1.81 9.35 11.00
N HIS A 142 -0.84 10.00 11.61
CA HIS A 142 -0.16 9.47 12.79
C HIS A 142 0.17 10.61 13.76
N THR A 143 0.01 10.38 15.08
CA THR A 143 0.28 11.38 16.14
C THR A 143 1.73 11.86 16.13
N ASP A 144 2.70 10.99 15.83
CA ASP A 144 4.13 11.35 15.74
C ASP A 144 4.40 12.39 14.64
N HIS A 145 3.62 12.36 13.55
CA HIS A 145 3.75 13.37 12.49
C HIS A 145 3.33 14.75 13.00
N LEU A 146 2.28 14.81 13.85
CA LEU A 146 1.85 16.08 14.47
C LEU A 146 2.92 16.59 15.43
N SER A 147 3.49 15.72 16.26
CA SER A 147 4.57 16.09 17.19
C SER A 147 5.80 16.63 16.44
N ALA A 148 6.23 15.96 15.37
CA ALA A 148 7.34 16.43 14.54
C ALA A 148 7.03 17.77 13.83
N LEU A 149 5.77 18.01 13.42
CA LEU A 149 5.33 19.29 12.86
C LEU A 149 5.40 20.43 13.88
N LEU A 150 5.00 20.18 15.13
CA LEU A 150 5.11 21.17 16.21
C LEU A 150 6.57 21.49 16.53
N GLU A 151 7.45 20.49 16.59
CA GLU A 151 8.89 20.67 16.77
C GLU A 151 9.49 21.51 15.64
N ALA A 152 9.15 21.18 14.39
CA ALA A 152 9.61 21.91 13.21
C ALA A 152 9.12 23.37 13.21
N ALA A 153 7.86 23.61 13.57
CA ALA A 153 7.29 24.96 13.68
C ALA A 153 7.97 25.76 14.78
N LYS A 154 8.24 25.17 15.96
CA LYS A 154 9.01 25.79 17.05
C LYS A 154 10.42 26.14 16.61
N ALA A 155 11.12 25.22 15.98
CA ALA A 155 12.48 25.42 15.48
C ALA A 155 12.55 26.53 14.40
N ALA A 156 11.49 26.71 13.62
CA ALA A 156 11.34 27.81 12.67
C ALA A 156 11.00 29.16 13.34
N GLY A 157 10.73 29.18 14.64
CA GLY A 157 10.43 30.40 15.42
C GLY A 157 8.95 30.77 15.50
N LEU A 158 8.03 29.89 15.16
CA LEU A 158 6.61 30.12 15.34
C LEU A 158 6.24 30.07 16.84
N THR A 159 5.32 30.93 17.24
CA THR A 159 4.81 31.01 18.62
C THR A 159 3.29 30.92 18.72
N LYS A 160 2.59 31.10 17.60
CA LYS A 160 1.11 31.12 17.54
C LYS A 160 0.64 29.91 16.70
N ILE A 161 0.30 28.80 17.36
CA ILE A 161 -0.17 27.58 16.71
C ILE A 161 -1.51 27.16 17.32
N ALA A 162 -2.51 26.96 16.47
CA ALA A 162 -3.82 26.43 16.83
C ALA A 162 -3.99 25.03 16.24
N ILE A 163 -4.37 24.05 17.06
CA ILE A 163 -4.56 22.67 16.66
C ILE A 163 -6.05 22.36 16.62
N HIS A 164 -6.52 21.82 15.51
CA HIS A 164 -7.88 21.33 15.31
C HIS A 164 -7.84 19.81 15.22
N ALA A 165 -8.01 19.15 16.37
CA ALA A 165 -7.92 17.71 16.51
C ALA A 165 -9.21 17.04 16.03
N PHE A 166 -9.10 16.06 15.12
CA PHE A 166 -10.21 15.17 14.78
C PHE A 166 -10.04 13.86 15.57
N THR A 167 -11.13 13.39 16.19
CA THR A 167 -11.12 12.16 16.99
C THR A 167 -11.51 10.97 16.14
N ASP A 168 -10.89 9.81 16.40
CA ASP A 168 -11.00 8.60 15.56
C ASP A 168 -12.16 7.68 15.99
N GLY A 169 -11.91 6.74 16.88
CA GLY A 169 -12.90 5.78 17.37
C GLY A 169 -13.37 4.73 16.35
N ARG A 170 -12.69 4.65 15.18
CA ARG A 170 -12.98 3.69 14.11
C ARG A 170 -11.77 2.85 13.75
N ASP A 171 -10.62 3.49 13.54
CA ASP A 171 -9.34 2.83 13.30
C ASP A 171 -8.61 2.58 14.62
N THR A 172 -9.10 3.16 15.72
CA THR A 172 -8.68 2.97 17.11
C THR A 172 -9.88 2.68 18.00
N ALA A 173 -9.64 2.40 19.29
CA ALA A 173 -10.73 2.12 20.23
C ALA A 173 -11.75 3.28 20.31
N PRO A 174 -13.06 2.99 20.47
CA PRO A 174 -14.13 3.99 20.37
C PRO A 174 -14.09 5.12 21.40
N GLN A 175 -13.29 5.02 22.45
CA GLN A 175 -13.10 6.01 23.52
C GLN A 175 -11.60 6.11 23.87
N SER A 176 -10.75 6.42 22.89
CA SER A 176 -9.29 6.57 23.03
C SER A 176 -8.79 8.00 22.88
N ALA A 177 -9.58 8.91 22.28
CA ALA A 177 -9.14 10.26 21.97
C ALA A 177 -8.77 11.10 23.20
N ALA A 178 -9.36 10.82 24.38
CA ALA A 178 -8.97 11.52 25.60
C ALA A 178 -7.50 11.22 26.02
N SER A 179 -6.97 10.03 25.72
CA SER A 179 -5.55 9.74 25.94
C SER A 179 -4.67 10.46 24.93
N TYR A 180 -5.00 10.42 23.64
CA TYR A 180 -4.26 11.14 22.60
C TYR A 180 -4.25 12.65 22.82
N LEU A 181 -5.35 13.23 23.31
CA LEU A 181 -5.38 14.66 23.67
C LEU A 181 -4.48 14.97 24.85
N ARG A 182 -4.40 14.07 25.86
CA ARG A 182 -3.52 14.25 27.01
C ARG A 182 -2.06 14.21 26.58
N ASP A 183 -1.69 13.23 25.73
CA ASP A 183 -0.33 13.12 25.21
C ASP A 183 0.03 14.37 24.39
N LEU A 184 -0.92 14.89 23.59
CA LEU A 184 -0.73 16.14 22.84
C LEU A 184 -0.61 17.37 23.78
N GLU A 185 -1.38 17.43 24.86
CA GLU A 185 -1.28 18.48 25.88
C GLU A 185 0.12 18.47 26.52
N GLU A 186 0.69 17.28 26.81
CA GLU A 186 2.06 17.14 27.33
C GLU A 186 3.09 17.63 26.30
N VAL A 187 2.96 17.28 25.03
CA VAL A 187 3.85 17.78 23.96
C VAL A 187 3.79 19.30 23.84
N ILE A 188 2.58 19.90 23.92
CA ILE A 188 2.38 21.35 23.88
C ILE A 188 3.05 22.02 25.08
N ASP A 189 2.86 21.47 26.28
CA ASP A 189 3.45 21.98 27.53
C ASP A 189 4.99 21.92 27.48
N ASP A 190 5.59 20.81 27.01
CA ASP A 190 7.04 20.62 26.88
C ASP A 190 7.66 21.54 25.81
N LEU A 191 6.96 21.71 24.71
CA LEU A 191 7.40 22.63 23.66
C LEU A 191 7.17 24.10 24.01
N GLY A 192 6.22 24.39 24.87
CA GLY A 192 5.81 25.75 25.23
C GLY A 192 5.16 26.51 24.06
N ILE A 193 4.60 25.81 23.09
CA ILE A 193 3.88 26.37 21.95
C ILE A 193 2.69 25.49 21.57
N GLY A 194 1.65 26.11 21.04
CA GLY A 194 0.46 25.42 20.57
C GLY A 194 -0.72 25.56 21.53
N PHE A 195 -1.90 25.40 20.99
CA PHE A 195 -3.17 25.41 21.70
C PHE A 195 -4.18 24.53 20.97
N ILE A 196 -4.86 23.63 21.66
CA ILE A 196 -5.92 22.82 21.07
C ILE A 196 -7.17 23.68 20.96
N ALA A 197 -7.43 24.18 19.75
CA ALA A 197 -8.50 25.14 19.49
C ALA A 197 -9.87 24.46 19.31
N THR A 198 -9.90 23.27 18.70
CA THR A 198 -11.15 22.51 18.53
C THR A 198 -10.90 21.01 18.62
N ALA A 199 -11.92 20.26 19.04
CA ALA A 199 -11.99 18.80 18.88
C ALA A 199 -13.30 18.43 18.17
N SER A 200 -13.26 17.48 17.25
CA SER A 200 -14.42 17.05 16.45
C SER A 200 -14.27 15.63 15.97
N GLY A 201 -15.31 14.80 16.08
CA GLY A 201 -15.30 13.46 15.55
C GLY A 201 -15.10 13.41 14.02
N ARG A 202 -14.42 12.36 13.56
CA ARG A 202 -14.17 12.15 12.13
C ARG A 202 -15.46 12.02 11.30
N PHE A 203 -16.57 11.67 11.92
CA PHE A 203 -17.90 11.65 11.30
C PHE A 203 -18.29 13.03 10.72
N TYR A 204 -17.86 14.13 11.37
CA TYR A 204 -18.10 15.50 10.90
C TYR A 204 -16.94 16.02 10.04
N ALA A 205 -15.72 15.96 10.54
CA ALA A 205 -14.58 16.59 9.91
C ALA A 205 -13.99 15.82 8.72
N MET A 206 -14.34 14.53 8.57
CA MET A 206 -13.75 13.63 7.58
C MET A 206 -14.82 12.84 6.82
N ASP A 207 -15.97 13.45 6.52
CA ASP A 207 -16.98 12.86 5.63
C ASP A 207 -16.41 12.75 4.20
N ARG A 208 -16.76 11.65 3.50
CA ARG A 208 -16.39 11.41 2.09
C ARG A 208 -17.58 11.16 1.17
N ASP A 209 -18.80 11.09 1.75
CA ASP A 209 -20.02 10.70 1.06
C ASP A 209 -20.90 11.90 0.70
N LYS A 210 -20.31 13.13 0.71
CA LYS A 210 -20.96 14.42 0.39
C LYS A 210 -22.07 14.81 1.37
N ASN A 211 -21.97 14.42 2.63
CA ASN A 211 -22.85 14.91 3.70
C ASN A 211 -22.32 16.31 4.15
N TRP A 212 -22.60 17.32 3.35
CA TRP A 212 -22.05 18.66 3.54
C TRP A 212 -22.50 19.33 4.85
N ASP A 213 -23.65 18.95 5.38
CA ASP A 213 -24.15 19.39 6.71
C ASP A 213 -23.22 18.98 7.85
N ARG A 214 -22.55 17.82 7.72
CA ARG A 214 -21.53 17.38 8.68
C ARG A 214 -20.26 18.23 8.57
N ILE A 215 -19.76 18.40 7.35
CA ILE A 215 -18.56 19.20 7.07
C ILE A 215 -18.76 20.65 7.53
N GLU A 216 -19.96 21.24 7.33
CA GLU A 216 -20.28 22.59 7.76
C GLU A 216 -20.16 22.77 9.27
N LYS A 217 -20.55 21.78 10.08
CA LYS A 217 -20.36 21.86 11.54
C LYS A 217 -18.88 21.98 11.92
N ALA A 218 -18.01 21.17 11.32
CA ALA A 218 -16.57 21.23 11.55
C ALA A 218 -15.96 22.54 11.02
N GLU A 219 -16.38 22.97 9.82
CA GLU A 219 -15.98 24.24 9.21
C GLU A 219 -16.33 25.44 10.12
N ARG A 220 -17.57 25.50 10.65
CA ARG A 220 -18.00 26.56 11.56
C ARG A 220 -17.13 26.64 12.81
N ALA A 221 -16.80 25.50 13.41
CA ALA A 221 -15.91 25.47 14.56
C ALA A 221 -14.51 26.01 14.23
N ILE A 222 -13.94 25.64 13.09
CA ILE A 222 -12.59 26.02 12.66
C ILE A 222 -12.52 27.46 12.16
N PHE A 223 -13.48 27.90 11.34
CA PHE A 223 -13.44 29.23 10.72
C PHE A 223 -14.12 30.33 11.52
N HIS A 224 -15.06 29.98 12.38
CA HIS A 224 -15.86 30.97 13.11
C HIS A 224 -15.76 30.85 14.64
N GLY A 225 -15.12 29.78 15.14
CA GLY A 225 -15.11 29.49 16.58
C GLY A 225 -16.52 29.24 17.14
N ASP A 226 -17.41 28.72 16.28
CA ASP A 226 -18.82 28.51 16.59
C ASP A 226 -19.14 26.99 16.54
N ALA A 227 -19.51 26.47 17.70
CA ALA A 227 -19.90 25.09 17.88
C ALA A 227 -21.00 24.97 18.95
N GLY A 228 -21.65 23.81 18.98
CA GLY A 228 -22.67 23.49 19.98
C GLY A 228 -22.15 23.51 21.42
N ARG A 229 -20.84 23.29 21.62
CA ARG A 229 -20.17 23.37 22.94
C ARG A 229 -18.94 24.26 22.84
N THR A 230 -18.84 25.20 23.75
CA THR A 230 -17.67 26.07 23.93
C THR A 230 -17.16 25.91 25.35
N VAL A 231 -15.86 25.75 25.51
CA VAL A 231 -15.21 25.44 26.80
C VAL A 231 -14.10 26.46 27.07
N ARG A 232 -13.98 26.90 28.31
CA ARG A 232 -12.94 27.79 28.77
C ARG A 232 -12.28 27.25 30.05
N ASP A 233 -10.99 27.51 30.18
CA ASP A 233 -10.20 27.24 31.40
C ASP A 233 -10.21 25.72 31.81
N ARG A 234 -10.29 24.82 30.83
CA ARG A 234 -10.31 23.37 31.05
C ARG A 234 -9.53 22.66 29.96
N LYS A 235 -8.87 21.55 30.32
CA LYS A 235 -8.13 20.71 29.38
C LYS A 235 -9.09 19.94 28.47
N PRO A 236 -8.82 19.90 27.13
CA PRO A 236 -9.60 19.10 26.17
C PRO A 236 -9.75 17.63 26.56
N SER A 237 -8.68 17.00 27.07
CA SER A 237 -8.68 15.60 27.52
C SER A 237 -9.66 15.32 28.68
N GLU A 238 -9.83 16.29 29.60
CA GLU A 238 -10.80 16.20 30.70
C GLU A 238 -12.23 16.29 30.18
N ILE A 239 -12.49 17.21 29.25
CA ILE A 239 -13.82 17.38 28.63
C ILE A 239 -14.24 16.11 27.88
N LEU A 240 -13.33 15.48 27.14
CA LEU A 240 -13.64 14.23 26.45
C LEU A 240 -13.92 13.10 27.44
N SER A 241 -13.15 13.03 28.54
CA SER A 241 -13.39 12.02 29.57
C SER A 241 -14.78 12.16 30.22
N GLU A 242 -15.27 13.40 30.41
CA GLU A 242 -16.63 13.65 30.88
C GLU A 242 -17.69 13.22 29.84
N LEU A 243 -17.46 13.52 28.56
CA LEU A 243 -18.35 13.14 27.47
C LEU A 243 -18.46 11.62 27.31
N TYR A 244 -17.40 10.87 27.61
CA TYR A 244 -17.46 9.40 27.63
C TYR A 244 -18.41 8.90 28.73
N ALA A 245 -18.47 9.56 29.87
CA ALA A 245 -19.42 9.22 30.92
C ALA A 245 -20.87 9.51 30.50
N GLU A 246 -21.09 10.43 29.55
CA GLU A 246 -22.38 10.72 28.91
C GLU A 246 -22.69 9.75 27.75
N GLY A 247 -21.79 8.79 27.43
CA GLY A 247 -21.95 7.79 26.37
C GLY A 247 -21.53 8.27 24.97
N VAL A 248 -20.82 9.40 24.87
CA VAL A 248 -20.28 9.89 23.59
C VAL A 248 -19.13 9.01 23.13
N LEU A 249 -19.06 8.73 21.83
CA LEU A 249 -17.97 8.02 21.18
C LEU A 249 -17.14 8.99 20.34
N ASP A 250 -15.85 8.72 20.20
CA ASP A 250 -14.89 9.54 19.47
C ASP A 250 -15.33 9.84 18.04
N GLU A 251 -15.77 8.82 17.29
CA GLU A 251 -16.19 8.98 15.89
C GLU A 251 -17.27 10.05 15.72
N HIS A 252 -18.20 10.13 16.69
CA HIS A 252 -19.40 10.98 16.62
C HIS A 252 -19.34 12.21 17.53
N LEU A 253 -18.16 12.56 18.04
CA LEU A 253 -17.98 13.77 18.85
C LEU A 253 -18.42 15.01 18.06
N GLU A 254 -19.50 15.66 18.50
CA GLU A 254 -19.87 16.97 17.93
C GLU A 254 -18.75 18.00 18.17
N PRO A 255 -18.51 18.93 17.23
CA PRO A 255 -17.45 19.92 17.38
C PRO A 255 -17.52 20.67 18.70
N VAL A 256 -16.38 20.74 19.39
CA VAL A 256 -16.15 21.51 20.62
C VAL A 256 -15.12 22.57 20.33
N VAL A 257 -15.38 23.81 20.74
CA VAL A 257 -14.43 24.92 20.66
C VAL A 257 -13.84 25.19 22.04
N PHE A 258 -12.52 25.26 22.13
CA PHE A 258 -11.81 25.67 23.33
C PHE A 258 -11.36 27.11 23.21
N LEU A 259 -11.63 27.91 24.25
CA LEU A 259 -11.26 29.33 24.33
C LEU A 259 -9.94 29.49 25.06
N ASP A 260 -9.15 30.45 24.64
CA ASP A 260 -7.93 30.85 25.34
C ASP A 260 -8.23 31.54 26.71
N GLU A 261 -7.19 31.88 27.44
CA GLU A 261 -7.29 32.58 28.74
C GLU A 261 -8.05 33.90 28.65
N ARG A 262 -8.10 34.53 27.47
CA ARG A 262 -8.85 35.78 27.22
C ARG A 262 -10.32 35.52 26.88
N GLY A 263 -10.70 34.25 26.68
CA GLY A 263 -12.04 33.86 26.26
C GLY A 263 -12.25 34.01 24.75
N GLU A 264 -11.19 34.02 23.96
CA GLU A 264 -11.25 34.09 22.50
C GLU A 264 -11.03 32.74 21.85
N ALA A 265 -11.75 32.47 20.75
CA ALA A 265 -11.56 31.29 19.94
C ALA A 265 -10.44 31.54 18.90
N TYR A 266 -9.56 30.53 18.72
CA TYR A 266 -8.59 30.52 17.64
C TYR A 266 -9.27 30.06 16.34
N SER A 267 -9.96 30.97 15.66
CA SER A 267 -10.55 30.72 14.33
C SER A 267 -9.64 31.22 13.23
N ILE A 268 -9.73 30.59 12.03
CA ILE A 268 -8.90 30.96 10.86
C ILE A 268 -9.23 32.38 10.39
N ARG A 269 -8.23 33.23 10.37
CA ARG A 269 -8.32 34.67 10.01
C ARG A 269 -7.49 34.94 8.73
N LYS A 270 -7.50 36.21 8.32
CA LYS A 270 -6.71 36.67 7.17
C LYS A 270 -5.21 36.51 7.42
N ASN A 271 -4.49 36.03 6.41
CA ASN A 271 -3.05 35.76 6.38
C ASN A 271 -2.59 34.57 7.24
N ASP A 272 -3.50 33.78 7.79
CA ASP A 272 -3.09 32.58 8.53
C ASP A 272 -2.52 31.49 7.63
N GLY A 273 -1.69 30.64 8.22
CA GLY A 273 -1.25 29.40 7.62
C GLY A 273 -2.17 28.24 8.00
N VAL A 274 -2.44 27.36 7.09
CA VAL A 274 -3.26 26.16 7.34
C VAL A 274 -2.53 24.93 6.88
N LEU A 275 -2.39 23.94 7.74
CA LEU A 275 -1.78 22.63 7.44
C LEU A 275 -2.76 21.51 7.75
N PHE A 276 -3.01 20.64 6.79
CA PHE A 276 -3.76 19.41 7.01
C PHE A 276 -2.79 18.22 7.02
N PHE A 277 -2.61 17.58 8.19
CA PHE A 277 -1.57 16.57 8.37
C PHE A 277 -2.02 15.11 8.13
N ASN A 278 -3.22 14.87 7.63
CA ASN A 278 -3.58 13.55 7.12
C ASN A 278 -2.76 13.23 5.86
N PHE A 279 -2.33 11.99 5.72
CA PHE A 279 -1.64 11.53 4.50
C PHE A 279 -2.58 10.77 3.53
N ARG A 280 -3.73 10.30 3.98
CA ARG A 280 -4.74 9.67 3.12
C ARG A 280 -5.77 10.67 2.61
N SER A 281 -5.99 10.68 1.30
CA SER A 281 -6.74 11.72 0.60
C SER A 281 -8.27 11.60 0.70
N ASP A 282 -8.82 10.38 0.69
CA ASP A 282 -10.25 10.10 0.47
C ASP A 282 -11.19 10.89 1.41
N ARG A 283 -10.84 11.00 2.69
CA ARG A 283 -11.61 11.71 3.70
C ARG A 283 -11.13 13.15 3.98
N SER A 284 -10.06 13.57 3.31
CA SER A 284 -9.50 14.91 3.48
C SER A 284 -10.02 15.91 2.43
N ARG A 285 -10.55 15.43 1.31
CA ARG A 285 -10.93 16.23 0.14
C ARG A 285 -12.03 17.26 0.44
N GLN A 286 -13.13 16.85 1.09
CA GLN A 286 -14.30 17.72 1.27
C GLN A 286 -13.99 18.93 2.17
N LEU A 287 -13.36 18.71 3.33
CA LEU A 287 -12.98 19.81 4.20
C LEU A 287 -11.88 20.69 3.56
N SER A 288 -10.98 20.10 2.76
CA SER A 288 -9.97 20.86 1.99
C SER A 288 -10.61 21.76 0.93
N ALA A 289 -11.66 21.30 0.25
CA ALA A 289 -12.41 22.13 -0.69
C ALA A 289 -13.00 23.38 0.01
N ARG A 290 -13.54 23.23 1.22
CA ARG A 290 -14.04 24.35 2.01
C ARG A 290 -12.94 25.34 2.41
N ILE A 291 -11.74 24.86 2.73
CA ILE A 291 -10.61 25.75 3.02
C ILE A 291 -10.22 26.55 1.78
N VAL A 292 -10.19 25.92 0.63
CA VAL A 292 -9.85 26.57 -0.64
C VAL A 292 -10.85 27.67 -1.00
N GLU A 293 -12.14 27.47 -0.73
CA GLU A 293 -13.17 28.53 -0.92
C GLU A 293 -12.81 29.80 -0.15
N HIS A 294 -12.29 29.68 1.07
CA HIS A 294 -11.86 30.80 1.91
C HIS A 294 -10.45 31.30 1.62
N ALA A 295 -9.59 30.45 1.04
CA ALA A 295 -8.15 30.69 0.97
C ALA A 295 -7.78 31.97 0.21
N LYS A 296 -8.44 32.24 -0.92
CA LYS A 296 -8.14 33.42 -1.75
C LYS A 296 -8.57 34.74 -1.05
N GLU A 297 -9.76 34.78 -0.46
CA GLU A 297 -10.29 35.95 0.22
C GLU A 297 -9.47 36.28 1.47
N LYS A 298 -9.14 35.26 2.25
CA LYS A 298 -8.38 35.38 3.49
C LYS A 298 -6.86 35.42 3.30
N ASN A 299 -6.36 35.30 2.07
CA ASN A 299 -4.91 35.18 1.78
C ASN A 299 -4.24 34.08 2.63
N LEU A 300 -4.82 32.90 2.66
CA LEU A 300 -4.27 31.78 3.43
C LEU A 300 -3.12 31.12 2.67
N CYS A 301 -2.11 30.65 3.39
CA CYS A 301 -1.15 29.69 2.88
C CYS A 301 -1.62 28.28 3.28
N PHE A 302 -2.12 27.50 2.32
CA PHE A 302 -2.66 26.18 2.58
C PHE A 302 -1.71 25.08 2.12
N VAL A 303 -1.33 24.19 3.04
CA VAL A 303 -0.47 23.04 2.82
C VAL A 303 -1.22 21.77 3.18
N THR A 304 -1.09 20.74 2.36
CA THR A 304 -1.53 19.38 2.64
C THR A 304 -0.32 18.46 2.76
N LEU A 305 -0.40 17.45 3.62
CA LEU A 305 0.72 16.54 3.82
C LEU A 305 1.02 15.75 2.54
N THR A 306 -0.01 15.18 1.91
CA THR A 306 0.06 14.51 0.62
C THR A 306 -0.89 15.16 -0.39
N GLN A 307 -0.86 14.72 -1.64
CA GLN A 307 -1.75 15.22 -2.68
C GLN A 307 -3.16 14.63 -2.50
N TYR A 308 -4.14 15.45 -2.10
CA TYR A 308 -5.51 14.98 -1.92
C TYR A 308 -6.32 14.96 -3.20
N ASP A 309 -6.04 15.90 -4.11
CA ASP A 309 -6.67 16.02 -5.42
C ASP A 309 -5.77 16.91 -6.30
N GLU A 310 -5.60 16.53 -7.57
CA GLU A 310 -4.76 17.28 -8.53
C GLU A 310 -5.29 18.69 -8.82
N THR A 311 -6.59 18.88 -8.68
CA THR A 311 -7.26 20.17 -8.94
C THR A 311 -7.27 21.08 -7.71
N LEU A 312 -6.85 20.58 -6.54
CA LEU A 312 -6.86 21.35 -5.29
C LEU A 312 -5.66 22.30 -5.25
N PRO A 313 -5.89 23.65 -5.20
CA PRO A 313 -4.80 24.62 -5.15
C PRO A 313 -4.18 24.70 -3.74
N ALA A 314 -3.47 23.64 -3.35
CA ALA A 314 -2.72 23.54 -2.10
C ALA A 314 -1.25 23.25 -2.39
N ILE A 315 -0.36 23.65 -1.51
CA ILE A 315 1.04 23.24 -1.55
C ILE A 315 1.14 21.85 -0.94
N VAL A 316 1.72 20.89 -1.67
CA VAL A 316 1.85 19.50 -1.21
C VAL A 316 3.22 19.29 -0.58
N ALA A 317 3.26 18.84 0.68
CA ALA A 317 4.52 18.61 1.39
C ALA A 317 5.24 17.33 0.92
N PHE A 318 4.49 16.27 0.66
CA PHE A 318 4.97 14.99 0.16
C PHE A 318 4.18 14.61 -1.10
N PRO A 319 4.61 15.04 -2.29
CA PRO A 319 3.96 14.68 -3.54
C PRO A 319 4.02 13.17 -3.78
N PRO A 320 3.12 12.60 -4.61
CA PRO A 320 3.15 11.19 -4.97
C PRO A 320 4.54 10.77 -5.48
N GLN A 321 5.02 9.63 -5.03
CA GLN A 321 6.25 9.03 -5.52
C GLN A 321 5.90 7.98 -6.57
N LEU A 322 6.37 8.19 -7.79
CA LEU A 322 6.38 7.18 -8.83
C LEU A 322 7.80 6.66 -8.97
N PRO A 323 8.00 5.37 -9.25
CA PRO A 323 9.33 4.86 -9.54
C PRO A 323 9.87 5.53 -10.80
N GLU A 324 11.18 5.82 -10.84
CA GLU A 324 11.83 6.43 -11.99
C GLU A 324 11.71 5.54 -13.24
N THR A 325 11.79 4.22 -13.03
CA THR A 325 11.60 3.20 -14.06
C THR A 325 10.87 1.99 -13.52
N THR A 326 10.41 1.10 -14.41
CA THR A 326 9.78 -0.16 -14.07
C THR A 326 10.31 -1.29 -14.95
N LEU A 327 10.04 -2.54 -14.56
CA LEU A 327 10.36 -3.72 -15.36
C LEU A 327 9.78 -3.60 -16.79
N GLY A 328 8.48 -3.26 -16.89
CA GLY A 328 7.79 -3.08 -18.18
C GLY A 328 8.45 -1.98 -19.03
N HIS A 329 8.82 -0.86 -18.42
CA HIS A 329 9.52 0.24 -19.08
C HIS A 329 10.90 -0.18 -19.65
N GLU A 330 11.69 -0.92 -18.88
CA GLU A 330 13.01 -1.39 -19.36
C GLU A 330 12.90 -2.44 -20.47
N VAL A 331 11.88 -3.30 -20.41
CA VAL A 331 11.57 -4.26 -21.48
C VAL A 331 11.18 -3.51 -22.76
N ALA A 332 10.32 -2.49 -22.66
CA ALA A 332 9.91 -1.64 -23.78
C ALA A 332 11.09 -0.86 -24.37
N ASN A 333 11.93 -0.24 -23.54
CA ASN A 333 13.14 0.48 -23.97
C ASN A 333 14.12 -0.42 -24.74
N ALA A 334 14.15 -1.71 -24.44
CA ALA A 334 14.94 -2.69 -25.16
C ALA A 334 14.31 -3.13 -26.50
N GLY A 335 13.14 -2.61 -26.86
CA GLY A 335 12.39 -2.97 -28.06
C GLY A 335 11.85 -4.39 -28.03
N LEU A 336 11.64 -4.95 -26.83
CA LEU A 336 11.08 -6.29 -26.63
C LEU A 336 9.56 -6.22 -26.50
N ARG A 337 8.88 -7.30 -26.92
CA ARG A 337 7.44 -7.44 -26.73
C ARG A 337 7.13 -8.05 -25.38
N GLN A 338 6.16 -7.51 -24.69
CA GLN A 338 5.68 -8.02 -23.42
C GLN A 338 4.17 -8.25 -23.42
N THR A 339 3.72 -9.23 -22.68
CA THR A 339 2.30 -9.55 -22.52
C THR A 339 2.01 -9.76 -21.04
N HIS A 340 1.00 -9.07 -20.52
CA HIS A 340 0.51 -9.23 -19.17
C HIS A 340 -0.86 -9.89 -19.19
N VAL A 341 -1.05 -10.94 -18.39
CA VAL A 341 -2.30 -11.71 -18.37
C VAL A 341 -2.81 -11.82 -16.94
N ALA A 342 -4.01 -11.34 -16.71
CA ALA A 342 -4.66 -11.43 -15.41
C ALA A 342 -6.18 -11.48 -15.51
N GLU A 343 -6.79 -12.00 -14.44
CA GLU A 343 -8.24 -11.93 -14.21
C GLU A 343 -8.65 -10.54 -13.69
N THR A 344 -9.91 -10.16 -13.84
CA THR A 344 -10.44 -8.83 -13.44
C THR A 344 -9.99 -8.39 -12.05
N GLU A 345 -10.00 -9.30 -11.07
CA GLU A 345 -9.63 -9.02 -9.68
C GLU A 345 -8.16 -8.56 -9.51
N LYS A 346 -7.30 -9.00 -10.41
CA LYS A 346 -5.86 -8.73 -10.37
C LYS A 346 -5.33 -7.99 -11.61
N TYR A 347 -6.24 -7.52 -12.49
CA TYR A 347 -5.83 -6.80 -13.70
C TYR A 347 -5.09 -5.50 -13.41
N ALA A 348 -5.61 -4.68 -12.49
CA ALA A 348 -4.93 -3.45 -12.09
C ALA A 348 -3.55 -3.71 -11.45
N HIS A 349 -3.41 -4.82 -10.72
CA HIS A 349 -2.12 -5.21 -10.12
C HIS A 349 -1.10 -5.59 -11.19
N SER A 350 -1.55 -6.31 -12.21
CA SER A 350 -0.72 -6.79 -13.33
C SER A 350 -0.38 -5.73 -14.37
N THR A 351 -1.04 -4.57 -14.33
CA THR A 351 -0.87 -3.44 -15.27
C THR A 351 -0.46 -2.18 -14.52
N TYR A 352 -1.42 -1.43 -13.98
CA TYR A 352 -1.21 -0.14 -13.32
C TYR A 352 -0.18 -0.19 -12.19
N PHE A 353 -0.33 -1.11 -11.21
CA PHE A 353 0.59 -1.20 -10.08
C PHE A 353 1.97 -1.74 -10.49
N LEU A 354 2.02 -2.76 -11.34
CA LEU A 354 3.28 -3.30 -11.88
C LEU A 354 4.05 -2.22 -12.69
N ASN A 355 3.33 -1.35 -13.41
CA ASN A 355 3.89 -0.22 -14.15
C ASN A 355 4.09 1.03 -13.25
N GLY A 356 4.13 0.85 -11.93
CA GLY A 356 4.47 1.91 -10.97
C GLY A 356 3.46 3.04 -10.90
N GLY A 357 2.16 2.75 -11.10
CA GLY A 357 1.09 3.73 -11.06
C GLY A 357 0.86 4.48 -12.38
N ARG A 358 1.35 3.96 -13.50
CA ARG A 358 1.10 4.52 -14.84
C ARG A 358 -0.10 3.86 -15.49
N GLU A 359 -1.03 4.68 -16.00
CA GLU A 359 -2.29 4.21 -16.62
C GLU A 359 -2.11 3.65 -18.04
N LEU A 360 -1.11 4.13 -18.76
CA LEU A 360 -0.91 3.74 -20.16
C LEU A 360 0.07 2.57 -20.25
N PRO A 361 -0.22 1.57 -21.08
CA PRO A 361 0.73 0.50 -21.36
C PRO A 361 2.02 1.04 -22.00
N GLU A 362 3.12 0.37 -21.78
CA GLU A 362 4.40 0.68 -22.39
C GLU A 362 4.43 0.26 -23.89
N ASP A 363 5.37 0.80 -24.66
CA ASP A 363 5.52 0.42 -26.07
C ASP A 363 5.82 -1.10 -26.20
N GLY A 364 5.00 -1.80 -26.99
CA GLY A 364 5.11 -3.26 -27.16
C GLY A 364 4.49 -4.11 -26.04
N GLU A 365 3.76 -3.48 -25.13
CA GLU A 365 2.98 -4.13 -24.07
C GLU A 365 1.58 -4.48 -24.58
N GLU A 366 1.15 -5.70 -24.34
CA GLU A 366 -0.20 -6.21 -24.59
C GLU A 366 -0.80 -6.66 -23.25
N ASP A 367 -1.86 -5.97 -22.81
CA ASP A 367 -2.58 -6.29 -21.58
C ASP A 367 -3.81 -7.14 -21.88
N ILE A 368 -3.82 -8.37 -21.41
CA ILE A 368 -4.89 -9.34 -21.62
C ILE A 368 -5.73 -9.48 -20.33
N LEU A 369 -6.93 -8.88 -20.39
CA LEU A 369 -7.93 -9.07 -19.34
C LEU A 369 -8.74 -10.34 -19.60
N VAL A 370 -8.74 -11.24 -18.63
CA VAL A 370 -9.68 -12.37 -18.54
C VAL A 370 -10.80 -11.99 -17.59
N GLU A 371 -12.02 -11.79 -18.08
CA GLU A 371 -13.14 -11.38 -17.24
C GLU A 371 -13.45 -12.42 -16.15
N SER A 372 -13.46 -11.99 -14.88
CA SER A 372 -13.86 -12.81 -13.74
C SER A 372 -15.33 -13.21 -13.82
N ARG A 373 -15.71 -14.28 -13.14
CA ARG A 373 -17.09 -14.74 -13.09
C ARG A 373 -17.96 -13.74 -12.35
N LYS A 374 -19.07 -13.33 -13.00
CA LYS A 374 -20.07 -12.38 -12.46
C LYS A 374 -21.32 -13.09 -11.92
N ASP A 375 -21.39 -14.40 -12.06
CA ASP A 375 -22.52 -15.25 -11.69
C ASP A 375 -22.35 -15.92 -10.31
N ILE A 376 -21.28 -15.59 -9.59
CA ILE A 376 -20.98 -16.05 -8.23
C ILE A 376 -21.01 -14.86 -7.25
N ARG A 377 -21.23 -15.14 -5.95
CA ARG A 377 -21.21 -14.12 -4.89
C ARG A 377 -19.86 -14.07 -4.20
N THR A 378 -19.26 -15.24 -4.01
CA THR A 378 -17.98 -15.43 -3.36
C THR A 378 -17.13 -16.41 -4.16
N HIS A 379 -15.82 -16.27 -4.14
CA HIS A 379 -14.91 -17.04 -5.00
C HIS A 379 -14.87 -18.53 -4.66
N ASP A 380 -15.27 -18.94 -3.46
CA ASP A 380 -15.38 -20.36 -3.07
C ASP A 380 -16.53 -21.10 -3.77
N GLU A 381 -17.52 -20.39 -4.35
CA GLU A 381 -18.54 -21.01 -5.20
C GLU A 381 -17.92 -21.55 -6.51
N ALA A 382 -16.77 -20.99 -6.95
CA ALA A 382 -16.05 -21.44 -8.15
C ALA A 382 -14.53 -21.26 -7.97
N PRO A 383 -13.87 -22.09 -7.14
CA PRO A 383 -12.48 -21.86 -6.69
C PRO A 383 -11.43 -21.96 -7.82
N LYS A 384 -11.76 -22.59 -8.94
CA LYS A 384 -10.89 -22.61 -10.13
C LYS A 384 -10.82 -21.27 -10.83
N MET A 385 -11.76 -20.37 -10.54
CA MET A 385 -11.86 -19.03 -11.13
C MET A 385 -11.66 -19.08 -12.66
N ARG A 386 -10.72 -18.31 -13.20
CA ARG A 386 -10.35 -18.30 -14.61
C ARG A 386 -8.91 -18.80 -14.88
N ALA A 387 -8.36 -19.58 -13.95
CA ALA A 387 -6.97 -20.06 -14.09
C ALA A 387 -6.71 -20.78 -15.42
N HIS A 388 -7.68 -21.55 -15.91
CA HIS A 388 -7.57 -22.24 -17.19
C HIS A 388 -7.47 -21.28 -18.37
N GLU A 389 -8.37 -20.29 -18.44
CA GLU A 389 -8.39 -19.28 -19.49
C GLU A 389 -7.14 -18.38 -19.43
N ILE A 390 -6.63 -18.06 -18.23
CA ILE A 390 -5.35 -17.34 -18.06
C ILE A 390 -4.20 -18.17 -18.65
N ALA A 391 -4.14 -19.47 -18.34
CA ALA A 391 -3.12 -20.36 -18.90
C ALA A 391 -3.21 -20.45 -20.43
N ASP A 392 -4.41 -20.52 -21.00
CA ASP A 392 -4.60 -20.52 -22.45
C ASP A 392 -4.08 -19.23 -23.09
N ARG A 393 -4.42 -18.05 -22.53
CA ARG A 393 -3.93 -16.76 -23.03
C ARG A 393 -2.42 -16.60 -22.92
N ALA A 394 -1.84 -17.11 -21.83
CA ALA A 394 -0.39 -17.12 -21.64
C ALA A 394 0.31 -18.02 -22.69
N ILE A 395 -0.24 -19.19 -22.97
CA ILE A 395 0.26 -20.11 -23.99
C ILE A 395 0.14 -19.47 -25.39
N ASP A 396 -0.98 -18.87 -25.71
CA ASP A 396 -1.19 -18.14 -26.99
C ASP A 396 -0.17 -17.00 -27.15
N ALA A 397 0.12 -16.23 -26.10
CA ALA A 397 1.11 -15.15 -26.11
C ALA A 397 2.52 -15.69 -26.43
N LEU A 398 2.92 -16.81 -25.82
CA LEU A 398 4.18 -17.47 -26.14
C LEU A 398 4.23 -17.95 -27.60
N GLU A 399 3.13 -18.42 -28.16
CA GLU A 399 3.04 -18.83 -29.58
C GLU A 399 3.16 -17.63 -30.54
N ARG A 400 2.61 -16.48 -30.15
CA ARG A 400 2.79 -15.22 -30.89
C ARG A 400 4.19 -14.63 -30.75
N GLY A 401 5.01 -15.20 -29.83
CA GLY A 401 6.43 -14.90 -29.63
C GLY A 401 6.65 -13.65 -28.79
N THR A 402 5.94 -13.50 -27.67
CA THR A 402 6.28 -12.52 -26.63
C THR A 402 7.67 -12.82 -26.07
N ASP A 403 8.44 -11.76 -25.73
CA ASP A 403 9.79 -11.90 -25.15
C ASP A 403 9.75 -11.91 -23.62
N PHE A 404 8.82 -11.14 -23.04
CA PHE A 404 8.51 -11.14 -21.62
C PHE A 404 7.03 -11.43 -21.40
N LEU A 405 6.72 -12.36 -20.50
CA LEU A 405 5.36 -12.76 -20.16
C LEU A 405 5.15 -12.58 -18.66
N PHE A 406 4.19 -11.76 -18.29
CA PHE A 406 3.72 -11.61 -16.91
C PHE A 406 2.38 -12.32 -16.73
N ILE A 407 2.24 -13.13 -15.71
CA ILE A 407 1.01 -13.85 -15.40
C ILE A 407 0.69 -13.68 -13.92
N ASN A 408 -0.55 -13.29 -13.62
CA ASN A 408 -1.07 -13.36 -12.26
C ASN A 408 -2.21 -14.38 -12.18
N PHE A 409 -2.07 -15.35 -11.30
CA PHE A 409 -3.12 -16.28 -10.90
C PHE A 409 -3.71 -15.86 -9.56
N ALA A 410 -4.94 -15.39 -9.56
CA ALA A 410 -5.61 -14.79 -8.41
C ALA A 410 -6.12 -15.80 -7.36
N ASN A 411 -6.13 -17.09 -7.68
CA ASN A 411 -6.91 -18.10 -6.97
C ASN A 411 -6.57 -18.25 -5.49
N ALA A 412 -5.28 -18.33 -5.13
CA ALA A 412 -4.89 -18.60 -3.75
C ALA A 412 -5.28 -17.43 -2.83
N ASP A 413 -5.19 -16.19 -3.31
CA ASP A 413 -5.61 -15.01 -2.57
C ASP A 413 -7.13 -14.88 -2.48
N MET A 414 -7.82 -14.84 -3.64
CA MET A 414 -9.25 -14.56 -3.69
C MET A 414 -10.09 -15.64 -3.01
N VAL A 415 -9.72 -16.92 -3.15
CA VAL A 415 -10.38 -18.01 -2.44
C VAL A 415 -9.92 -18.07 -0.99
N GLY A 416 -8.66 -17.71 -0.70
CA GLY A 416 -8.11 -17.57 0.65
C GLY A 416 -8.94 -16.65 1.54
N HIS A 417 -9.35 -15.50 1.02
CA HIS A 417 -10.21 -14.54 1.71
C HIS A 417 -11.57 -15.10 2.14
N THR A 418 -12.02 -16.22 1.59
CA THR A 418 -13.29 -16.85 1.98
C THR A 418 -13.19 -17.69 3.27
N GLY A 419 -11.97 -18.10 3.65
CA GLY A 419 -11.73 -19.00 4.78
C GLY A 419 -12.26 -20.42 4.58
N ASN A 420 -12.74 -20.78 3.38
CA ASN A 420 -13.29 -22.11 3.05
C ASN A 420 -12.17 -23.06 2.66
N VAL A 421 -11.51 -23.67 3.65
CA VAL A 421 -10.29 -24.50 3.45
C VAL A 421 -10.44 -25.56 2.36
N PRO A 422 -11.51 -26.37 2.28
CA PRO A 422 -11.70 -27.32 1.17
C PRO A 422 -11.67 -26.64 -0.22
N LYS A 423 -12.17 -25.42 -0.32
CA LYS A 423 -12.21 -24.67 -1.58
C LYS A 423 -10.88 -24.00 -1.89
N ILE A 424 -10.14 -23.59 -0.88
CA ILE A 424 -8.76 -23.12 -1.05
C ILE A 424 -7.89 -24.27 -1.59
N ILE A 425 -8.01 -25.48 -1.03
CA ILE A 425 -7.30 -26.66 -1.54
C ILE A 425 -7.66 -26.93 -3.01
N GLU A 426 -8.95 -26.90 -3.38
CA GLU A 426 -9.39 -27.09 -4.78
C GLU A 426 -8.77 -26.03 -5.71
N ALA A 427 -8.65 -24.77 -5.25
CA ALA A 427 -8.02 -23.69 -5.98
C ALA A 427 -6.52 -23.94 -6.21
N ILE A 428 -5.80 -24.35 -5.16
CA ILE A 428 -4.36 -24.65 -5.19
C ILE A 428 -4.07 -25.82 -6.14
N GLU A 429 -4.85 -26.92 -6.07
CA GLU A 429 -4.70 -28.09 -6.97
C GLU A 429 -4.98 -27.73 -8.44
N CYS A 430 -5.92 -26.81 -8.68
CA CYS A 430 -6.14 -26.26 -10.02
C CYS A 430 -4.90 -25.51 -10.51
N LEU A 431 -4.31 -24.65 -9.67
CA LEU A 431 -3.09 -23.91 -10.03
C LEU A 431 -1.92 -24.84 -10.36
N ASP A 432 -1.74 -25.93 -9.62
CA ASP A 432 -0.70 -26.94 -9.93
C ASP A 432 -0.84 -27.49 -11.36
N SER A 433 -2.08 -27.78 -11.76
CA SER A 433 -2.38 -28.28 -13.10
C SER A 433 -2.11 -27.24 -14.19
N GLU A 434 -2.50 -25.98 -13.98
CA GLU A 434 -2.30 -24.90 -14.95
C GLU A 434 -0.84 -24.46 -15.04
N LEU A 435 -0.10 -24.45 -13.92
CA LEU A 435 1.35 -24.25 -13.90
C LEU A 435 2.07 -25.28 -14.79
N ARG A 436 1.69 -26.56 -14.69
CA ARG A 436 2.25 -27.62 -15.53
C ARG A 436 2.07 -27.30 -17.02
N ARG A 437 0.91 -26.81 -17.43
CA ARG A 437 0.62 -26.46 -18.83
C ARG A 437 1.49 -25.29 -19.29
N VAL A 438 1.49 -24.20 -18.53
CA VAL A 438 2.22 -22.96 -18.87
C VAL A 438 3.73 -23.20 -18.89
N ILE A 439 4.29 -23.80 -17.84
CA ILE A 439 5.74 -24.07 -17.74
C ILE A 439 6.18 -25.09 -18.79
N GLY A 440 5.34 -26.08 -19.08
CA GLY A 440 5.57 -27.00 -20.18
C GLY A 440 5.72 -26.30 -21.53
N LYS A 441 4.87 -25.28 -21.81
CA LYS A 441 4.98 -24.47 -23.02
C LYS A 441 6.21 -23.58 -23.01
N ILE A 442 6.51 -22.88 -21.89
CA ILE A 442 7.71 -22.06 -21.74
C ILE A 442 8.96 -22.89 -22.04
N SER A 443 9.05 -24.07 -21.46
CA SER A 443 10.16 -25.02 -21.70
C SER A 443 10.25 -25.45 -23.17
N ALA A 444 9.11 -25.75 -23.80
CA ALA A 444 9.05 -26.18 -25.21
C ALA A 444 9.56 -25.11 -26.18
N VAL A 445 9.41 -23.83 -25.86
CA VAL A 445 9.97 -22.71 -26.64
C VAL A 445 11.38 -22.30 -26.20
N GLY A 446 11.97 -23.02 -25.22
CA GLY A 446 13.31 -22.78 -24.67
C GLY A 446 13.39 -21.64 -23.68
N GLY A 447 12.25 -21.15 -23.19
CA GLY A 447 12.15 -20.05 -22.24
C GLY A 447 12.52 -20.41 -20.79
N ILE A 448 12.54 -19.41 -19.94
CA ILE A 448 12.79 -19.53 -18.51
C ILE A 448 11.58 -18.95 -17.77
N ALA A 449 11.07 -19.68 -16.77
CA ALA A 449 10.06 -19.18 -15.86
C ALA A 449 10.67 -18.81 -14.51
N ILE A 450 10.16 -17.72 -13.94
CA ILE A 450 10.30 -17.33 -12.55
C ILE A 450 8.91 -17.47 -11.93
N ILE A 451 8.79 -18.25 -10.86
CA ILE A 451 7.54 -18.45 -10.13
C ILE A 451 7.71 -17.89 -8.74
N THR A 452 6.77 -17.04 -8.33
CA THR A 452 6.76 -16.42 -6.99
C THR A 452 5.34 -16.02 -6.60
N ALA A 453 5.19 -15.32 -5.48
CA ALA A 453 3.95 -14.66 -5.07
C ALA A 453 4.26 -13.22 -4.65
N ASP A 454 3.24 -12.43 -4.46
CA ASP A 454 3.32 -11.02 -4.07
C ASP A 454 3.10 -10.81 -2.56
N HIS A 455 2.42 -11.74 -1.90
CA HIS A 455 2.23 -11.83 -0.44
C HIS A 455 1.70 -13.22 -0.04
N GLY A 456 1.56 -13.49 1.25
CA GLY A 456 0.93 -14.69 1.78
C GLY A 456 -0.55 -14.49 2.10
N ASN A 457 -1.33 -15.58 2.03
CA ASN A 457 -2.74 -15.68 2.44
C ASN A 457 -3.12 -17.15 2.69
N ALA A 458 -3.07 -17.99 1.65
CA ALA A 458 -3.62 -19.35 1.65
C ALA A 458 -2.87 -20.35 2.55
N GLU A 459 -1.67 -20.03 3.01
CA GLU A 459 -0.86 -20.87 3.89
C GLU A 459 -1.25 -20.78 5.38
N LEU A 460 -2.17 -19.85 5.73
CA LEU A 460 -2.67 -19.68 7.10
C LEU A 460 -4.20 -19.52 7.09
N ASN A 461 -4.91 -20.55 7.53
CA ASN A 461 -6.38 -20.59 7.45
C ASN A 461 -7.08 -20.51 8.80
N VAL A 462 -6.33 -20.65 9.90
CA VAL A 462 -6.81 -20.50 11.27
C VAL A 462 -5.80 -19.65 12.03
N ASP A 463 -6.28 -18.62 12.69
CA ASP A 463 -5.46 -17.77 13.54
C ASP A 463 -4.94 -18.59 14.73
N PRO A 464 -3.61 -18.68 14.93
CA PRO A 464 -3.01 -19.53 15.95
C PRO A 464 -3.30 -19.05 17.38
N ASP A 465 -3.60 -17.77 17.58
CA ASP A 465 -3.81 -17.17 18.90
C ASP A 465 -5.28 -17.24 19.31
N THR A 466 -6.19 -17.00 18.38
CA THR A 466 -7.64 -16.98 18.65
C THR A 466 -8.34 -18.29 18.32
N GLY A 467 -7.79 -19.08 17.40
CA GLY A 467 -8.42 -20.29 16.88
C GLY A 467 -9.59 -20.02 15.92
N GLU A 468 -9.79 -18.78 15.52
CA GLU A 468 -10.81 -18.38 14.56
C GLU A 468 -10.32 -18.55 13.10
N THR A 469 -11.27 -18.56 12.16
CA THR A 469 -10.91 -18.61 10.72
C THR A 469 -10.11 -17.37 10.34
N HIS A 470 -8.93 -17.58 9.75
CA HIS A 470 -8.09 -16.52 9.24
C HIS A 470 -8.38 -16.30 7.75
N THR A 471 -8.68 -15.07 7.39
CA THR A 471 -9.04 -14.65 6.01
C THR A 471 -8.22 -13.46 5.52
N ALA A 472 -7.30 -12.96 6.34
CA ALA A 472 -6.44 -11.84 6.00
C ALA A 472 -5.13 -12.34 5.33
N HIS A 473 -4.35 -11.39 4.81
CA HIS A 473 -2.98 -11.68 4.38
C HIS A 473 -2.09 -12.02 5.58
N THR A 474 -0.87 -12.46 5.31
CA THR A 474 0.11 -12.83 6.33
C THR A 474 1.42 -12.08 6.14
N THR A 475 2.28 -12.12 7.16
CA THR A 475 3.67 -11.64 7.06
C THR A 475 4.63 -12.75 6.62
N ASN A 476 4.13 -13.93 6.26
CA ASN A 476 4.96 -15.05 5.83
C ASN A 476 5.69 -14.75 4.52
N PRO A 477 6.91 -15.28 4.34
CA PRO A 477 7.63 -15.16 3.09
C PRO A 477 6.94 -15.94 1.96
N VAL A 478 7.34 -15.65 0.72
CA VAL A 478 6.80 -16.28 -0.48
C VAL A 478 7.85 -17.11 -1.20
N PRO A 479 7.47 -18.16 -1.97
CA PRO A 479 8.42 -18.97 -2.73
C PRO A 479 9.00 -18.17 -3.90
N PHE A 480 10.24 -18.52 -4.30
CA PHE A 480 10.89 -18.01 -5.50
C PHE A 480 11.64 -19.15 -6.19
N ILE A 481 11.24 -19.48 -7.42
CA ILE A 481 11.78 -20.61 -8.19
C ILE A 481 12.20 -20.10 -9.56
N VAL A 482 13.36 -20.52 -10.07
CA VAL A 482 13.84 -20.21 -11.43
C VAL A 482 14.05 -21.50 -12.21
N THR A 483 13.30 -21.70 -13.30
CA THR A 483 13.35 -22.94 -14.11
C THR A 483 14.58 -23.02 -15.04
N ALA A 484 15.74 -22.66 -14.52
CA ALA A 484 17.01 -22.73 -15.22
C ALA A 484 18.10 -23.27 -14.28
N PRO A 485 19.10 -23.99 -14.81
CA PRO A 485 20.23 -24.45 -14.01
C PRO A 485 21.05 -23.29 -13.44
N GLY A 486 21.21 -23.26 -12.14
CA GLY A 486 21.90 -22.18 -11.46
C GLY A 486 21.81 -22.27 -9.94
N THR A 487 22.01 -21.13 -9.30
CA THR A 487 21.78 -20.95 -7.87
C THR A 487 20.96 -19.68 -7.64
N VAL A 488 20.15 -19.69 -6.62
CA VAL A 488 19.39 -18.51 -6.17
C VAL A 488 19.78 -18.18 -4.72
N ARG A 489 19.67 -16.90 -4.35
CA ARG A 489 19.86 -16.43 -2.99
C ARG A 489 18.56 -15.82 -2.46
N ALA A 490 18.40 -15.79 -1.15
CA ALA A 490 17.27 -15.11 -0.50
C ALA A 490 17.30 -13.59 -0.77
N GLY A 491 16.13 -12.97 -0.71
CA GLY A 491 15.95 -11.54 -0.94
C GLY A 491 14.52 -11.09 -0.64
N GLY A 492 14.07 -10.05 -1.34
CA GLY A 492 12.72 -9.50 -1.27
C GLY A 492 12.09 -9.31 -2.66
N LEU A 493 10.86 -8.81 -2.70
CA LEU A 493 10.13 -8.59 -3.96
C LEU A 493 10.83 -7.58 -4.88
N ALA A 494 11.56 -6.61 -4.33
CA ALA A 494 12.34 -5.62 -5.10
C ALA A 494 13.44 -6.25 -5.97
N ASP A 495 13.86 -7.47 -5.65
CA ASP A 495 14.94 -8.16 -6.36
C ASP A 495 14.44 -8.88 -7.63
N ILE A 496 13.13 -8.97 -7.84
CA ILE A 496 12.52 -9.71 -8.95
C ILE A 496 12.80 -9.02 -10.28
N ALA A 497 12.52 -7.72 -10.44
CA ALA A 497 12.78 -7.01 -11.69
C ALA A 497 14.26 -7.05 -12.10
N PRO A 498 15.24 -6.76 -11.22
CA PRO A 498 16.66 -6.94 -11.54
C PRO A 498 17.02 -8.36 -11.98
N THR A 499 16.37 -9.38 -11.41
CA THR A 499 16.59 -10.79 -11.78
C THR A 499 16.01 -11.08 -13.16
N VAL A 500 14.78 -10.64 -13.45
CA VAL A 500 14.15 -10.78 -14.78
C VAL A 500 15.00 -10.12 -15.86
N LEU A 501 15.40 -8.85 -15.65
CA LEU A 501 16.24 -8.09 -16.60
C LEU A 501 17.57 -8.81 -16.85
N SER A 502 18.22 -9.31 -15.79
CA SER A 502 19.48 -10.05 -15.92
C SER A 502 19.31 -11.35 -16.72
N ILE A 503 18.20 -12.07 -16.57
CA ILE A 503 17.90 -13.27 -17.34
C ILE A 503 17.61 -12.93 -18.81
N LEU A 504 16.91 -11.82 -19.09
CA LEU A 504 16.68 -11.27 -20.42
C LEU A 504 17.98 -10.75 -21.09
N GLY A 505 19.08 -10.61 -20.32
CA GLY A 505 20.33 -10.03 -20.80
C GLY A 505 20.28 -8.51 -20.95
N LEU A 506 19.40 -7.85 -20.19
CA LEU A 506 19.26 -6.40 -20.16
C LEU A 506 20.03 -5.79 -18.99
N PRO A 507 20.50 -4.54 -19.12
CA PRO A 507 21.11 -3.82 -18.01
C PRO A 507 20.09 -3.55 -16.91
N VAL A 508 20.52 -3.60 -15.65
CA VAL A 508 19.72 -3.18 -14.50
C VAL A 508 19.98 -1.69 -14.25
N PRO A 509 18.97 -0.82 -14.33
CA PRO A 509 19.15 0.62 -14.09
C PRO A 509 19.49 0.90 -12.61
N SER A 510 20.24 1.98 -12.36
CA SER A 510 20.60 2.38 -11.00
C SER A 510 19.43 2.79 -10.11
N ALA A 511 18.30 3.14 -10.70
CA ALA A 511 17.04 3.42 -9.99
C ALA A 511 16.43 2.16 -9.36
N MET A 512 16.73 0.97 -9.90
CA MET A 512 16.37 -0.31 -9.28
C MET A 512 17.40 -0.65 -8.21
N THR A 513 17.02 -0.50 -6.93
CA THR A 513 17.90 -0.78 -5.78
C THR A 513 17.98 -2.26 -5.42
N GLY A 514 17.07 -3.07 -5.95
CA GLY A 514 17.10 -4.52 -5.82
C GLY A 514 18.28 -5.15 -6.54
N ILE A 515 18.54 -6.40 -6.26
CA ILE A 515 19.70 -7.13 -6.75
C ILE A 515 19.27 -8.38 -7.53
N ASN A 516 20.08 -8.78 -8.51
CA ASN A 516 19.85 -10.06 -9.19
C ASN A 516 20.04 -11.24 -8.23
N LEU A 517 19.01 -12.05 -8.05
CA LEU A 517 19.02 -13.22 -7.16
C LEU A 517 19.54 -14.49 -7.84
N PHE A 518 19.55 -14.55 -9.17
CA PHE A 518 19.92 -15.75 -9.92
C PHE A 518 21.33 -15.69 -10.52
N SER A 519 22.09 -16.74 -10.31
CA SER A 519 23.39 -16.92 -10.94
C SER A 519 23.40 -18.20 -11.76
N LYS A 520 23.56 -18.08 -13.08
CA LYS A 520 23.65 -19.22 -13.98
C LYS A 520 24.95 -19.98 -13.73
N ASN A 521 24.91 -21.31 -13.63
CA ASN A 521 26.11 -22.13 -13.55
C ASN A 521 26.99 -21.86 -14.78
N ARG A 522 28.22 -21.41 -14.57
CA ARG A 522 29.21 -21.34 -15.67
C ARG A 522 29.52 -22.77 -16.08
N LYS A 523 29.25 -23.14 -17.35
CA LYS A 523 29.69 -24.39 -17.94
C LYS A 523 31.20 -24.42 -18.07
#